data_618b0976ce3b2cf6551f5da378f28a42
#
_entry.id   618b0976ce3b2cf6551f5da378f28a42
#
_cell.length_a   1.000
_cell.length_b   1.000
_cell.length_c   1.000
_cell.angle_alpha   90.00
_cell.angle_beta   90.00
_cell.angle_gamma   90.00
#
_symmetry.space_group_name_H-M   'P 1'
#
loop_
_entity.id
_entity.type
_entity.pdbx_description
1 polymer ?
#
loop_
_entity_poly.entity_id
_entity_poly.type
_entity_poly.pdbx_seq_one_letter_code
_entity_poly.pdbx_strand_id
1 'polypeptide(L)'
;MARLAGVDLPNSKRIEIALTYIYGIGRKSANDILAKTGIDPDIRAKDLTDDDIAKLRDEIEENYKVEGDLRRDVALDIKRMVEINCYRGIRHRKGLPVRGQRTKTNARTRKGPAKTIANKKK
;
A
#
# COMPACT_ATOMS: atom_id res chain seq x y z
N MET A 1 -10.99 -6.38 18.77
CA MET A 1 -9.94 -6.14 17.76
C MET A 1 -10.10 -4.73 17.20
N ALA A 2 -9.02 -3.96 17.19
CA ALA A 2 -9.08 -2.58 16.69
C ALA A 2 -9.24 -2.58 15.17
N ARG A 3 -10.08 -1.69 14.67
CA ARG A 3 -10.35 -1.57 13.25
C ARG A 3 -10.23 -0.10 12.82
N LEU A 4 -9.37 0.16 11.84
CA LEU A 4 -9.14 1.49 11.30
C LEU A 4 -9.16 1.44 9.78
N ALA A 5 -9.77 2.42 9.15
CA ALA A 5 -9.85 2.52 7.68
C ALA A 5 -10.39 1.24 7.03
N GLY A 6 -11.26 0.52 7.72
CA GLY A 6 -11.80 -0.75 7.23
C GLY A 6 -10.88 -1.95 7.39
N VAL A 7 -9.74 -1.80 8.05
CA VAL A 7 -8.76 -2.87 8.24
C VAL A 7 -8.72 -3.31 9.69
N ASP A 8 -8.80 -4.60 9.93
CA ASP A 8 -8.64 -5.17 11.28
C ASP A 8 -7.15 -5.21 11.63
N LEU A 9 -6.78 -4.56 12.72
CA LEU A 9 -5.38 -4.51 13.16
C LEU A 9 -5.06 -5.74 14.01
N PRO A 10 -3.86 -6.33 13.84
CA PRO A 10 -3.47 -7.48 14.66
C PRO A 10 -3.28 -7.07 16.12
N ASN A 11 -3.96 -7.78 17.01
CA ASN A 11 -3.95 -7.45 18.46
C ASN A 11 -2.59 -7.62 19.10
N SER A 12 -1.81 -8.59 18.65
CA SER A 12 -0.52 -8.92 19.26
C SER A 12 0.64 -8.04 18.84
N LYS A 13 0.44 -7.17 17.83
CA LYS A 13 1.48 -6.29 17.33
C LYS A 13 1.47 -4.94 18.02
N ARG A 14 2.64 -4.31 18.14
CA ARG A 14 2.71 -2.92 18.60
C ARG A 14 1.96 -2.02 17.64
N ILE A 15 1.41 -0.94 18.15
CA ILE A 15 0.60 -0.04 17.30
C ILE A 15 1.42 0.52 16.13
N GLU A 16 2.71 0.77 16.33
CA GLU A 16 3.60 1.22 15.25
C GLU A 16 3.60 0.25 14.07
N ILE A 17 3.64 -1.05 14.36
CA ILE A 17 3.65 -2.08 13.32
C ILE A 17 2.25 -2.36 12.82
N ALA A 18 1.25 -2.35 13.70
CA ALA A 18 -0.13 -2.62 13.32
C ALA A 18 -0.66 -1.62 12.30
N LEU A 19 -0.30 -0.34 12.43
CA LEU A 19 -0.72 0.69 11.48
C LEU A 19 -0.18 0.44 10.07
N THR A 20 0.95 -0.23 9.94
CA THR A 20 1.52 -0.51 8.61
C THR A 20 0.69 -1.54 7.82
N TYR A 21 -0.26 -2.21 8.46
CA TYR A 21 -1.17 -3.12 7.76
C TYR A 21 -2.21 -2.38 6.93
N ILE A 22 -2.35 -1.07 7.15
CA ILE A 22 -3.24 -0.24 6.34
C ILE A 22 -2.51 0.15 5.06
N TYR A 23 -3.15 -0.07 3.90
CA TYR A 23 -2.55 0.29 2.61
C TYR A 23 -2.35 1.81 2.54
N GLY A 24 -1.15 2.23 2.32
CA GLY A 24 -0.78 3.64 2.27
C GLY A 24 -0.07 4.15 3.51
N ILE A 25 0.00 3.36 4.58
CA ILE A 25 0.73 3.73 5.79
C ILE A 25 1.95 2.81 5.94
N GLY A 26 3.13 3.40 5.85
CA GLY A 26 4.39 2.73 6.14
C GLY A 26 4.83 3.04 7.55
N ARG A 27 6.01 2.56 7.92
CA ARG A 27 6.52 2.72 9.27
C ARG A 27 6.73 4.19 9.65
N LYS A 28 7.24 5.00 8.72
CA LYS A 28 7.43 6.42 8.99
C LYS A 28 6.11 7.15 9.20
N SER A 29 5.12 6.88 8.35
CA SER A 29 3.80 7.48 8.49
C SER A 29 3.15 7.06 9.80
N ALA A 30 3.31 5.79 10.19
CA ALA A 30 2.81 5.30 11.46
C ALA A 30 3.43 6.06 12.63
N ASN A 31 4.74 6.27 12.61
CA ASN A 31 5.43 7.03 13.65
C ASN A 31 4.97 8.48 13.71
N ASP A 32 4.77 9.13 12.56
CA ASP A 32 4.29 10.50 12.49
C ASP A 32 2.87 10.62 13.06
N ILE A 33 2.00 9.66 12.75
CA ILE A 33 0.64 9.63 13.28
C ILE A 33 0.65 9.49 14.80
N LEU A 34 1.48 8.59 15.31
CA LEU A 34 1.56 8.36 16.75
C LEU A 34 2.14 9.56 17.49
N ALA A 35 3.11 10.25 16.90
CA ALA A 35 3.67 11.46 17.48
C ALA A 35 2.63 12.58 17.58
N LYS A 36 1.81 12.75 16.54
CA LYS A 36 0.76 13.77 16.53
C LYS A 36 -0.37 13.48 17.50
N THR A 37 -0.73 12.21 17.66
CA THR A 37 -1.82 11.81 18.55
C THR A 37 -1.37 11.62 19.99
N GLY A 38 -0.06 11.60 20.23
CA GLY A 38 0.50 11.42 21.57
C GLY A 38 0.39 10.00 22.10
N ILE A 39 0.24 9.02 21.24
CA ILE A 39 0.12 7.62 21.62
C ILE A 39 1.50 6.97 21.61
N ASP A 40 1.79 6.16 22.65
CA ASP A 40 3.05 5.44 22.75
C ASP A 40 3.13 4.39 21.63
N PRO A 41 4.17 4.40 20.78
CA PRO A 41 4.29 3.43 19.70
C PRO A 41 4.48 2.00 20.18
N ASP A 42 4.87 1.77 21.43
CA ASP A 42 5.11 0.43 21.96
C ASP A 42 3.85 -0.23 22.52
N ILE A 43 2.73 0.47 22.57
CA ILE A 43 1.46 -0.09 23.03
C ILE A 43 0.98 -1.13 22.02
N ARG A 44 0.52 -2.28 22.51
CA ARG A 44 -0.08 -3.30 21.66
C ARG A 44 -1.46 -2.83 21.18
N ALA A 45 -1.84 -3.25 19.96
CA ALA A 45 -3.12 -2.83 19.40
C ALA A 45 -4.30 -3.23 20.29
N LYS A 46 -4.20 -4.37 20.98
CA LYS A 46 -5.26 -4.83 21.90
C LYS A 46 -5.44 -3.93 23.13
N ASP A 47 -4.41 -3.17 23.49
CA ASP A 47 -4.41 -2.32 24.69
C ASP A 47 -4.85 -0.89 24.39
N LEU A 48 -5.23 -0.58 23.15
CA LEU A 48 -5.71 0.75 22.78
C LEU A 48 -7.09 1.02 23.39
N THR A 49 -7.27 2.23 23.91
CA THR A 49 -8.58 2.67 24.37
C THR A 49 -9.41 3.14 23.18
N ASP A 50 -10.74 3.28 23.40
CA ASP A 50 -11.62 3.81 22.36
C ASP A 50 -11.23 5.25 21.97
N ASP A 51 -10.77 6.05 22.93
CA ASP A 51 -10.30 7.40 22.67
C ASP A 51 -9.06 7.39 21.77
N ASP A 52 -8.12 6.48 22.02
CA ASP A 52 -6.93 6.33 21.20
C ASP A 52 -7.30 5.97 19.76
N ILE A 53 -8.22 5.04 19.59
CA ILE A 53 -8.70 4.62 18.27
C ILE A 53 -9.36 5.78 17.56
N ALA A 54 -10.17 6.57 18.25
CA ALA A 54 -10.82 7.74 17.67
C ALA A 54 -9.80 8.78 17.21
N LYS A 55 -8.76 9.04 18.00
CA LYS A 55 -7.69 9.97 17.62
C LYS A 55 -6.93 9.50 16.39
N LEU A 56 -6.63 8.21 16.33
CA LEU A 56 -5.94 7.63 15.18
C LEU A 56 -6.80 7.74 13.92
N ARG A 57 -8.08 7.43 14.04
CA ARG A 57 -9.00 7.51 12.91
C ARG A 57 -9.10 8.93 12.37
N ASP A 58 -9.26 9.91 13.26
CA ASP A 58 -9.39 11.30 12.84
C ASP A 58 -8.12 11.79 12.13
N GLU A 59 -6.95 11.45 12.65
CA GLU A 59 -5.66 11.83 12.04
C GLU A 59 -5.52 11.20 10.65
N ILE A 60 -5.85 9.94 10.52
CA ILE A 60 -5.74 9.23 9.23
C ILE A 60 -6.71 9.83 8.22
N GLU A 61 -7.95 10.08 8.61
CA GLU A 61 -8.96 10.62 7.70
C GLU A 61 -8.63 12.03 7.23
N GLU A 62 -8.05 12.87 8.09
CA GLU A 62 -7.73 14.25 7.75
C GLU A 62 -6.49 14.41 6.89
N ASN A 63 -5.45 13.62 7.13
CA ASN A 63 -4.12 13.89 6.57
C ASN A 63 -3.58 12.81 5.64
N TYR A 64 -4.26 11.69 5.50
CA TYR A 64 -3.76 10.56 4.72
C TYR A 64 -4.83 9.99 3.80
N LYS A 65 -4.40 9.61 2.60
CA LYS A 65 -5.23 8.79 1.71
C LYS A 65 -4.78 7.35 1.86
N VAL A 66 -5.70 6.47 2.20
CA VAL A 66 -5.41 5.07 2.50
C VAL A 66 -6.44 4.15 1.87
N GLU A 67 -6.10 2.88 1.81
CA GLU A 67 -6.98 1.80 1.35
C GLU A 67 -7.68 2.12 0.03
N GLY A 68 -9.00 2.04 -0.02
CA GLY A 68 -9.76 2.20 -1.26
C GLY A 68 -9.51 3.51 -1.97
N ASP A 69 -9.43 4.62 -1.24
CA ASP A 69 -9.18 5.93 -1.83
C ASP A 69 -7.82 5.99 -2.49
N LEU A 70 -6.79 5.48 -1.81
CA LEU A 70 -5.44 5.46 -2.38
C LEU A 70 -5.36 4.49 -3.56
N ARG A 71 -5.96 3.32 -3.45
CA ARG A 71 -5.97 2.35 -4.55
C ARG A 71 -6.63 2.94 -5.79
N ARG A 72 -7.72 3.67 -5.61
CA ARG A 72 -8.42 4.33 -6.70
C ARG A 72 -7.53 5.41 -7.34
N ASP A 73 -6.86 6.23 -6.54
CA ASP A 73 -5.98 7.28 -7.05
C ASP A 73 -4.82 6.68 -7.86
N VAL A 74 -4.19 5.62 -7.36
CA VAL A 74 -3.12 4.95 -8.09
C VAL A 74 -3.63 4.38 -9.41
N ALA A 75 -4.79 3.73 -9.40
CA ALA A 75 -5.37 3.17 -10.61
C ALA A 75 -5.69 4.26 -11.64
N LEU A 76 -6.22 5.41 -11.21
CA LEU A 76 -6.50 6.53 -12.08
C LEU A 76 -5.22 7.14 -12.66
N ASP A 77 -4.17 7.24 -11.85
CA ASP A 77 -2.87 7.75 -12.31
C ASP A 77 -2.28 6.85 -13.39
N ILE A 78 -2.34 5.54 -13.19
CA ILE A 78 -1.87 4.57 -14.18
C ILE A 78 -2.71 4.68 -15.45
N LYS A 79 -4.02 4.76 -15.33
CA LYS A 79 -4.93 4.90 -16.47
C LYS A 79 -4.59 6.16 -17.26
N ARG A 80 -4.33 7.28 -16.59
CA ARG A 80 -3.94 8.51 -17.25
C ARG A 80 -2.65 8.34 -18.05
N MET A 81 -1.64 7.69 -17.46
CA MET A 81 -0.39 7.45 -18.18
C MET A 81 -0.59 6.59 -19.42
N VAL A 82 -1.46 5.59 -19.34
CA VAL A 82 -1.79 4.74 -20.49
C VAL A 82 -2.51 5.55 -21.57
N GLU A 83 -3.45 6.40 -21.17
CA GLU A 83 -4.23 7.21 -22.13
C GLU A 83 -3.39 8.24 -22.88
N ILE A 84 -2.40 8.85 -22.23
CA ILE A 84 -1.54 9.83 -22.89
C ILE A 84 -0.40 9.18 -23.68
N ASN A 85 -0.30 7.85 -23.67
CA ASN A 85 0.71 7.08 -24.42
C ASN A 85 2.15 7.44 -24.09
N CYS A 86 2.45 7.84 -22.86
CA CYS A 86 3.84 8.02 -22.43
C CYS A 86 4.51 6.65 -22.27
N TYR A 87 5.84 6.63 -22.24
CA TYR A 87 6.57 5.39 -22.12
C TYR A 87 6.17 4.60 -20.88
N ARG A 88 6.03 5.26 -19.75
CA ARG A 88 5.61 4.60 -18.50
C ARG A 88 4.23 3.96 -18.64
N GLY A 89 3.31 4.64 -19.30
CA GLY A 89 1.97 4.10 -19.56
C GLY A 89 2.00 2.88 -20.45
N ILE A 90 2.83 2.88 -21.49
CA ILE A 90 3.00 1.72 -22.35
C ILE A 90 3.53 0.52 -21.57
N ARG A 91 4.48 0.75 -20.66
CA ARG A 91 5.00 -0.34 -19.81
C ARG A 91 3.93 -0.91 -18.89
N HIS A 92 3.08 -0.06 -18.31
CA HIS A 92 1.95 -0.53 -17.51
C HIS A 92 0.95 -1.33 -18.33
N ARG A 93 0.63 -0.85 -19.53
CA ARG A 93 -0.32 -1.54 -20.40
C ARG A 93 0.17 -2.94 -20.77
N LYS A 94 1.46 -3.08 -21.01
CA LYS A 94 2.06 -4.37 -21.39
C LYS A 94 2.41 -5.25 -20.19
N GLY A 95 2.23 -4.76 -18.97
CA GLY A 95 2.59 -5.52 -17.77
C GLY A 95 4.08 -5.71 -17.59
N LEU A 96 4.88 -4.75 -18.04
CA LEU A 96 6.33 -4.80 -17.96
C LEU A 96 6.88 -3.85 -16.89
N PRO A 97 8.10 -4.08 -16.39
CA PRO A 97 8.70 -3.15 -15.43
C PRO A 97 8.79 -1.74 -15.98
N VAL A 98 8.50 -0.74 -15.14
CA VAL A 98 8.42 0.66 -15.57
C VAL A 98 9.63 1.50 -15.19
N ARG A 99 10.52 0.97 -14.36
CA ARG A 99 11.67 1.72 -13.84
C ARG A 99 13.00 1.34 -14.50
N GLY A 100 12.98 0.91 -15.76
CA GLY A 100 14.18 0.61 -16.51
C GLY A 100 14.83 -0.72 -16.19
N GLN A 101 14.13 -1.62 -15.49
CA GLN A 101 14.66 -2.94 -15.19
C GLN A 101 14.74 -3.79 -16.45
N ARG A 102 15.68 -4.72 -16.44
CA ARG A 102 15.81 -5.68 -17.55
C ARG A 102 14.61 -6.63 -17.54
N THR A 103 14.18 -7.03 -18.72
CA THR A 103 13.06 -7.95 -18.89
C THR A 103 13.50 -9.33 -19.37
N LYS A 104 14.75 -9.45 -19.81
CA LYS A 104 15.25 -10.69 -20.39
C LYS A 104 15.43 -11.81 -19.37
N THR A 105 15.73 -11.47 -18.12
CA THR A 105 16.01 -12.45 -17.09
C THR A 105 14.89 -12.47 -16.03
N ASN A 106 15.01 -11.66 -15.01
CA ASN A 106 14.07 -11.63 -13.89
C ASN A 106 12.85 -10.77 -14.26
N ALA A 107 12.31 -9.97 -13.44
CA ALA A 107 11.11 -9.16 -13.66
C ALA A 107 9.81 -9.96 -13.49
N ARG A 108 9.85 -11.04 -12.68
CA ARG A 108 8.67 -11.88 -12.48
C ARG A 108 7.54 -11.20 -11.70
N THR A 109 7.88 -10.23 -10.86
CA THR A 109 6.86 -9.49 -10.10
C THR A 109 5.85 -8.81 -11.02
N ARG A 110 6.31 -8.20 -12.11
CA ARG A 110 5.43 -7.54 -13.08
C ARG A 110 4.90 -8.50 -14.14
N LYS A 111 5.76 -9.38 -14.63
CA LYS A 111 5.40 -10.31 -15.71
C LYS A 111 4.63 -11.52 -15.24
N GLY A 112 4.69 -11.80 -13.94
CA GLY A 112 4.09 -12.99 -13.36
C GLY A 112 4.99 -14.22 -13.50
N PRO A 113 4.49 -15.41 -13.08
CA PRO A 113 5.27 -16.63 -13.18
C PRO A 113 5.64 -16.94 -14.63
N ALA A 114 6.77 -17.61 -14.81
CA ALA A 114 7.19 -18.04 -16.14
C ALA A 114 6.16 -19.01 -16.73
N LYS A 115 5.80 -18.79 -18.00
CA LYS A 115 4.84 -19.62 -18.71
C LYS A 115 5.52 -20.24 -19.92
N THR A 116 5.29 -21.53 -20.10
CA THR A 116 5.70 -22.21 -21.32
C THR A 116 4.72 -21.85 -22.44
N ILE A 117 5.25 -21.41 -23.56
CA ILE A 117 4.42 -21.09 -24.72
C ILE A 117 4.20 -22.36 -25.51
N ALA A 118 2.94 -22.82 -25.55
CA ALA A 118 2.58 -23.99 -26.36
C ALA A 118 2.77 -23.67 -27.83
N ASN A 119 3.20 -24.67 -28.61
CA ASN A 119 3.42 -24.52 -30.05
C ASN A 119 4.53 -23.56 -30.44
N LYS A 120 5.37 -23.19 -29.50
CA LYS A 120 6.51 -22.35 -29.86
C LYS A 120 7.51 -23.14 -30.69
N LYS A 121 7.69 -22.68 -31.92
CA LYS A 121 8.65 -23.30 -32.80
C LYS A 121 9.96 -22.54 -32.80
N LYS A 122 11.01 -23.23 -33.08
CA LYS A 122 12.34 -22.62 -33.17
C LYS A 122 12.75 -22.44 -34.61
#